data_4f743422b233639f2e31e44041412222
#
_entry.id   4f743422b233639f2e31e44041412222
#
_cell.length_a   1.000
_cell.length_b   1.000
_cell.length_c   1.000
_cell.angle_alpha   90.00
_cell.angle_beta   90.00
_cell.angle_gamma   90.00
#
_symmetry.space_group_name_H-M   'P 1'
#
loop_
_entity.id
_entity.type
_entity.pdbx_description
1 polymer ?
#
loop_
_entity_poly.entity_id
_entity_poly.type
_entity_poly.pdbx_seq_one_letter_code
_entity_poly.pdbx_strand_id
1 'polypeptide(L)'
;MRIDKTAGFKPETSFLSVEKDASTILKAILDDTVHGERIGKLMYYGSEDALNKKPLTSEQWRELVKPQFHHTSPGCIKLVPKIYLDDEARNYIIIKFDHFSPNMTNPEFRDNIISFNIVCHYDQWQLDNLQLRPYQIAAALDSIFNGARLSGIGTLEFMGCDIIMPNDEFAGLDLSYLAIHGEDDKIPHPDDIYMQKAFMTEFDRRGN
;
A
#
# COMPACT_ATOMS: atom_id res chain seq x y z
N MET A 1 -41.20 -7.45 -0.29
CA MET A 1 -40.60 -6.49 -1.24
C MET A 1 -39.29 -7.12 -1.73
N ARG A 2 -39.26 -7.59 -3.00
CA ARG A 2 -38.00 -8.09 -3.59
C ARG A 2 -37.21 -6.85 -4.03
N ILE A 3 -36.07 -6.64 -3.43
CA ILE A 3 -35.11 -5.64 -3.90
C ILE A 3 -34.60 -6.15 -5.24
N ASP A 4 -34.86 -5.40 -6.30
CA ASP A 4 -34.32 -5.70 -7.61
C ASP A 4 -32.82 -5.39 -7.59
N LYS A 5 -32.01 -6.44 -7.49
CA LYS A 5 -30.53 -6.35 -7.45
C LYS A 5 -29.92 -6.01 -8.81
N THR A 6 -30.75 -5.91 -9.85
CA THR A 6 -30.25 -5.64 -11.21
C THR A 6 -30.16 -4.15 -11.55
N ALA A 7 -30.75 -3.28 -10.73
CA ALA A 7 -30.69 -1.85 -10.94
C ALA A 7 -29.50 -1.24 -10.20
N GLY A 8 -28.36 -1.16 -10.83
CA GLY A 8 -27.30 -0.20 -10.50
C GLY A 8 -26.27 -0.61 -9.47
N PHE A 9 -26.33 -1.79 -8.85
CA PHE A 9 -25.29 -2.21 -7.89
C PHE A 9 -24.10 -2.78 -8.66
N LYS A 10 -23.04 -2.00 -8.80
CA LYS A 10 -21.78 -2.48 -9.36
C LYS A 10 -21.09 -3.42 -8.37
N PRO A 11 -20.66 -4.62 -8.79
CA PRO A 11 -19.89 -5.53 -7.93
C PRO A 11 -18.63 -4.91 -7.34
N GLU A 12 -18.05 -3.93 -8.04
CA GLU A 12 -16.83 -3.21 -7.66
C GLU A 12 -17.00 -2.40 -6.37
N THR A 13 -18.21 -2.02 -5.99
CA THR A 13 -18.48 -1.28 -4.75
C THR A 13 -18.70 -2.18 -3.53
N SER A 14 -18.63 -3.50 -3.70
CA SER A 14 -18.84 -4.47 -2.62
C SER A 14 -17.54 -4.79 -1.89
N PHE A 15 -17.64 -5.29 -0.65
CA PHE A 15 -16.47 -5.81 0.10
C PHE A 15 -15.75 -6.97 -0.61
N LEU A 16 -16.37 -7.59 -1.63
CA LEU A 16 -15.74 -8.63 -2.44
C LEU A 16 -14.57 -8.10 -3.30
N SER A 17 -14.50 -6.79 -3.55
CA SER A 17 -13.38 -6.20 -4.27
C SER A 17 -12.13 -6.02 -3.39
N VAL A 18 -12.25 -5.98 -2.07
CA VAL A 18 -11.12 -5.78 -1.14
C VAL A 18 -10.02 -6.82 -1.32
N GLU A 19 -10.38 -8.08 -1.67
CA GLU A 19 -9.38 -9.11 -1.98
C GLU A 19 -8.54 -8.74 -3.23
N LYS A 20 -9.18 -8.15 -4.24
CA LYS A 20 -8.49 -7.66 -5.44
C LYS A 20 -7.61 -6.48 -5.10
N ASP A 21 -8.08 -5.58 -4.25
CA ASP A 21 -7.34 -4.39 -3.82
C ASP A 21 -6.09 -4.79 -3.05
N ALA A 22 -6.19 -5.76 -2.14
CA ALA A 22 -5.05 -6.31 -1.44
C ALA A 22 -3.99 -6.85 -2.42
N SER A 23 -4.41 -7.58 -3.44
CA SER A 23 -3.50 -8.09 -4.47
C SER A 23 -2.91 -6.97 -5.34
N THR A 24 -3.67 -5.90 -5.62
CA THR A 24 -3.22 -4.73 -6.38
C THR A 24 -2.15 -3.96 -5.62
N ILE A 25 -2.37 -3.70 -4.34
CA ILE A 25 -1.38 -3.05 -3.46
C ILE A 25 -0.08 -3.88 -3.39
N LEU A 26 -0.21 -5.18 -3.17
CA LEU A 26 0.96 -6.06 -3.09
C LEU A 26 1.74 -6.09 -4.41
N LYS A 27 1.04 -6.17 -5.54
CA LYS A 27 1.67 -6.11 -6.87
C LYS A 27 2.39 -4.79 -7.11
N ALA A 28 1.80 -3.66 -6.72
CA ALA A 28 2.44 -2.36 -6.86
C ALA A 28 3.79 -2.30 -6.14
N ILE A 29 3.92 -2.95 -4.96
CA ILE A 29 5.20 -3.08 -4.27
C ILE A 29 6.15 -4.01 -5.03
N LEU A 30 5.66 -5.17 -5.51
CA LEU A 30 6.51 -6.19 -6.14
C LEU A 30 7.00 -5.79 -7.53
N ASP A 31 6.19 -5.04 -8.28
CA ASP A 31 6.48 -4.66 -9.67
C ASP A 31 7.33 -3.38 -9.76
N ASP A 32 7.44 -2.59 -8.68
CA ASP A 32 8.32 -1.43 -8.65
C ASP A 32 9.79 -1.84 -8.53
N THR A 33 10.56 -1.57 -9.58
CA THR A 33 11.95 -1.99 -9.69
C THR A 33 12.94 -1.18 -8.84
N VAL A 34 12.53 -0.01 -8.35
CA VAL A 34 13.39 0.90 -7.57
C VAL A 34 13.00 0.87 -6.10
N HIS A 35 11.78 1.27 -5.80
CA HIS A 35 11.29 1.41 -4.41
C HIS A 35 10.88 0.06 -3.84
N GLY A 36 10.26 -0.81 -4.65
CA GLY A 36 9.94 -2.18 -4.26
C GLY A 36 11.20 -2.99 -3.96
N GLU A 37 12.23 -2.92 -4.81
CA GLU A 37 13.51 -3.56 -4.52
C GLU A 37 14.12 -3.06 -3.20
N ARG A 38 14.05 -1.75 -2.95
CA ARG A 38 14.51 -1.15 -1.69
C ARG A 38 13.76 -1.71 -0.50
N ILE A 39 12.43 -1.79 -0.57
CA ILE A 39 11.58 -2.40 0.46
C ILE A 39 11.99 -3.86 0.68
N GLY A 40 12.10 -4.63 -0.39
CA GLY A 40 12.51 -6.03 -0.32
C GLY A 40 13.83 -6.22 0.43
N LYS A 41 14.87 -5.45 0.10
CA LYS A 41 16.16 -5.50 0.78
C LYS A 41 16.04 -5.18 2.27
N LEU A 42 15.31 -4.12 2.62
CA LEU A 42 15.12 -3.70 4.01
C LEU A 42 14.31 -4.69 4.83
N MET A 43 13.41 -5.44 4.19
CA MET A 43 12.59 -6.46 4.84
C MET A 43 13.31 -7.80 4.99
N TYR A 44 14.16 -8.16 4.03
CA TYR A 44 14.82 -9.47 3.98
C TYR A 44 16.14 -9.49 4.74
N TYR A 45 16.96 -8.45 4.57
CA TYR A 45 18.27 -8.36 5.21
C TYR A 45 18.19 -7.60 6.53
N GLY A 46 18.41 -8.30 7.65
CA GLY A 46 18.41 -7.68 8.99
C GLY A 46 19.64 -6.82 9.31
N SER A 47 20.69 -6.87 8.47
CA SER A 47 21.96 -6.17 8.71
C SER A 47 21.87 -4.66 8.40
N GLU A 48 22.79 -3.88 8.98
CA GLU A 48 22.89 -2.42 8.77
C GLU A 48 23.16 -2.05 7.32
N ASP A 49 23.90 -2.90 6.58
CA ASP A 49 24.24 -2.73 5.17
C ASP A 49 23.17 -3.29 4.19
N ALA A 50 21.93 -3.48 4.64
CA ALA A 50 20.86 -4.09 3.85
C ALA A 50 20.70 -3.48 2.46
N LEU A 51 20.79 -2.16 2.32
CA LEU A 51 20.66 -1.45 1.05
C LEU A 51 21.79 -1.75 0.05
N ASN A 52 22.97 -2.15 0.55
CA ASN A 52 24.14 -2.47 -0.28
C ASN A 52 24.14 -3.93 -0.75
N LYS A 53 23.19 -4.76 -0.25
CA LYS A 53 23.03 -6.16 -0.67
C LYS A 53 22.50 -6.28 -2.09
N LYS A 54 22.67 -7.46 -2.67
CA LYS A 54 22.12 -7.78 -3.98
C LYS A 54 20.58 -7.71 -3.99
N PRO A 55 19.98 -7.42 -5.15
CA PRO A 55 18.54 -7.56 -5.34
C PRO A 55 18.03 -8.94 -4.91
N LEU A 56 16.80 -9.01 -4.42
CA LEU A 56 16.18 -10.26 -4.02
C LEU A 56 15.85 -11.12 -5.25
N THR A 57 16.08 -12.43 -5.10
CA THR A 57 15.58 -13.42 -6.07
C THR A 57 14.06 -13.58 -5.94
N SER A 58 13.42 -14.14 -6.97
CA SER A 58 11.99 -14.45 -6.93
C SER A 58 11.61 -15.39 -5.77
N GLU A 59 12.51 -16.27 -5.35
CA GLU A 59 12.29 -17.16 -4.21
C GLU A 59 12.30 -16.39 -2.88
N GLN A 60 13.25 -15.48 -2.69
CA GLN A 60 13.33 -14.62 -1.53
C GLN A 60 12.10 -13.69 -1.42
N TRP A 61 11.62 -13.14 -2.54
CA TRP A 61 10.38 -12.39 -2.58
C TRP A 61 9.16 -13.24 -2.17
N ARG A 62 9.10 -14.49 -2.65
CA ARG A 62 8.03 -15.41 -2.22
C ARG A 62 8.07 -15.68 -0.72
N GLU A 63 9.24 -15.75 -0.11
CA GLU A 63 9.37 -15.90 1.33
C GLU A 63 8.81 -14.72 2.09
N LEU A 64 9.03 -13.49 1.63
CA LEU A 64 8.51 -12.28 2.26
C LEU A 64 6.98 -12.19 2.26
N VAL A 65 6.33 -12.68 1.19
CA VAL A 65 4.87 -12.59 1.01
C VAL A 65 4.11 -13.87 1.36
N LYS A 66 4.81 -14.95 1.74
CA LYS A 66 4.15 -16.20 2.14
C LYS A 66 3.17 -15.98 3.29
N PRO A 67 1.97 -16.58 3.22
CA PRO A 67 1.06 -16.59 4.36
C PRO A 67 1.72 -17.24 5.57
N GLN A 68 1.55 -16.64 6.74
CA GLN A 68 2.07 -17.22 7.98
C GLN A 68 1.09 -18.30 8.47
N PHE A 69 1.43 -19.56 8.29
CA PHE A 69 0.73 -20.68 8.90
C PHE A 69 1.55 -21.21 10.09
N HIS A 70 0.93 -21.27 11.27
CA HIS A 70 1.47 -21.94 12.45
C HIS A 70 2.91 -21.58 12.86
N HIS A 71 3.24 -20.30 12.97
CA HIS A 71 4.54 -19.81 13.43
C HIS A 71 5.77 -20.22 12.59
N THR A 72 5.59 -20.94 11.49
CA THR A 72 6.70 -21.52 10.72
C THR A 72 7.05 -20.78 9.44
N SER A 73 6.26 -19.75 9.06
CA SER A 73 6.49 -19.04 7.81
C SER A 73 7.14 -17.67 8.05
N PRO A 74 8.23 -17.34 7.32
CA PRO A 74 8.93 -16.07 7.45
C PRO A 74 8.19 -14.87 6.88
N GLY A 75 6.96 -15.02 6.37
CA GLY A 75 6.22 -13.93 5.71
C GLY A 75 6.21 -12.63 6.51
N CYS A 76 6.89 -11.62 5.96
CA CYS A 76 7.07 -10.32 6.58
C CYS A 76 6.10 -9.27 6.05
N ILE A 77 5.58 -9.42 4.83
CA ILE A 77 4.55 -8.56 4.25
C ILE A 77 3.20 -9.27 4.41
N LYS A 78 2.30 -8.69 5.19
CA LYS A 78 1.06 -9.34 5.64
C LYS A 78 -0.16 -8.51 5.29
N LEU A 79 -1.23 -9.23 4.91
CA LEU A 79 -2.56 -8.67 4.65
C LEU A 79 -3.52 -8.91 5.83
N VAL A 80 -3.01 -9.38 6.96
CA VAL A 80 -3.80 -9.67 8.17
C VAL A 80 -3.38 -8.74 9.30
N PRO A 81 -4.33 -8.24 10.10
CA PRO A 81 -4.06 -7.23 11.13
C PRO A 81 -3.33 -7.79 12.36
N LYS A 82 -3.03 -9.09 12.38
CA LYS A 82 -2.35 -9.73 13.51
C LYS A 82 -0.96 -10.19 13.15
N ILE A 83 0.02 -9.76 13.94
CA ILE A 83 1.39 -10.27 13.90
C ILE A 83 1.57 -11.19 15.12
N TYR A 84 2.18 -12.34 14.88
CA TYR A 84 2.89 -13.02 15.94
C TYR A 84 4.29 -12.43 15.93
N LEU A 85 4.58 -11.63 16.94
CA LEU A 85 5.92 -11.13 17.19
C LEU A 85 6.65 -12.29 17.88
N ASP A 86 7.36 -13.08 17.07
CA ASP A 86 8.24 -14.12 17.59
C ASP A 86 9.52 -13.45 18.10
N ASP A 87 10.26 -14.10 18.99
CA ASP A 87 11.54 -13.65 19.55
C ASP A 87 12.65 -13.48 18.49
N GLU A 88 12.36 -13.72 17.23
CA GLU A 88 13.28 -13.49 16.12
C GLU A 88 13.23 -12.04 15.65
N ALA A 89 14.38 -11.40 15.58
CA ALA A 89 14.54 -10.05 15.06
C ALA A 89 14.16 -10.00 13.56
N ARG A 90 12.94 -9.58 13.28
CA ARG A 90 12.39 -9.43 11.92
C ARG A 90 11.70 -8.10 11.72
N ASN A 91 11.52 -7.74 10.47
CA ASN A 91 10.77 -6.54 10.09
C ASN A 91 9.44 -6.97 9.44
N TYR A 92 8.38 -6.21 9.69
CA TYR A 92 7.04 -6.51 9.18
C TYR A 92 6.42 -5.28 8.51
N ILE A 93 5.71 -5.51 7.41
CA ILE A 93 4.75 -4.57 6.83
C ILE A 93 3.39 -5.23 6.87
N ILE A 94 2.43 -4.59 7.56
CA ILE A 94 1.05 -5.05 7.61
C ILE A 94 0.20 -4.07 6.83
N ILE A 95 -0.48 -4.58 5.82
CA ILE A 95 -1.39 -3.80 5.00
C ILE A 95 -2.79 -3.98 5.56
N LYS A 96 -3.44 -2.88 5.93
CA LYS A 96 -4.81 -2.86 6.47
C LYS A 96 -5.72 -2.01 5.58
N PHE A 97 -6.96 -2.41 5.54
CA PHE A 97 -8.06 -1.67 4.91
C PHE A 97 -9.06 -1.31 6.00
N ASP A 98 -9.13 -0.03 6.33
CA ASP A 98 -9.89 0.47 7.46
C ASP A 98 -10.93 1.52 7.03
N HIS A 99 -11.87 1.82 7.91
CA HIS A 99 -12.79 2.96 7.82
C HIS A 99 -13.57 3.06 6.51
N PHE A 100 -14.15 1.93 6.05
CA PHE A 100 -15.05 1.97 4.89
C PHE A 100 -16.28 2.83 5.19
N SER A 101 -16.41 3.96 4.52
CA SER A 101 -17.56 4.86 4.60
C SER A 101 -18.12 5.18 3.22
N PRO A 102 -19.45 5.46 3.11
CA PRO A 102 -19.98 5.97 1.86
C PRO A 102 -19.32 7.28 1.49
N ASN A 103 -18.92 7.44 0.22
CA ASN A 103 -18.42 8.71 -0.25
C ASN A 103 -19.53 9.77 -0.18
N MET A 104 -19.22 10.95 0.39
CA MET A 104 -20.19 12.02 0.64
C MET A 104 -20.71 12.65 -0.66
N THR A 105 -19.92 12.61 -1.73
CA THR A 105 -20.27 13.22 -3.02
C THR A 105 -20.98 12.22 -3.94
N ASN A 106 -20.58 10.96 -3.89
CA ASN A 106 -21.18 9.91 -4.70
C ASN A 106 -21.35 8.62 -3.88
N PRO A 107 -22.59 8.32 -3.40
CA PRO A 107 -22.87 7.15 -2.56
C PRO A 107 -22.62 5.78 -3.23
N GLU A 108 -22.37 5.73 -4.53
CA GLU A 108 -21.97 4.51 -5.23
C GLU A 108 -20.53 4.10 -4.93
N PHE A 109 -19.72 5.05 -4.47
CA PHE A 109 -18.34 4.84 -4.06
C PHE A 109 -18.22 4.74 -2.54
N ARG A 110 -17.10 4.22 -2.10
CA ARG A 110 -16.73 4.15 -0.69
C ARG A 110 -15.35 4.72 -0.50
N ASP A 111 -15.22 5.57 0.50
CA ASP A 111 -13.93 5.99 1.00
C ASP A 111 -13.42 4.92 1.96
N ASN A 112 -12.16 4.59 1.87
CA ASN A 112 -11.47 3.74 2.83
C ASN A 112 -10.09 4.28 3.14
N ILE A 113 -9.53 3.83 4.24
CA ILE A 113 -8.14 4.11 4.61
C ILE A 113 -7.33 2.85 4.38
N ILE A 114 -6.25 3.00 3.63
CA ILE A 114 -5.24 1.97 3.45
C ILE A 114 -4.05 2.34 4.31
N SER A 115 -3.74 1.49 5.30
CA SER A 115 -2.64 1.73 6.23
C SER A 115 -1.56 0.67 6.08
N PHE A 116 -0.31 1.13 6.16
CA PHE A 116 0.89 0.29 6.20
C PHE A 116 1.51 0.40 7.59
N ASN A 117 1.31 -0.61 8.44
CA ASN A 117 2.05 -0.69 9.68
C ASN A 117 3.43 -1.29 9.42
N ILE A 118 4.44 -0.45 9.47
CA ILE A 118 5.85 -0.81 9.34
C ILE A 118 6.37 -1.07 10.74
N VAL A 119 6.71 -2.32 11.06
CA VAL A 119 7.16 -2.74 12.40
C VAL A 119 8.54 -3.35 12.27
N CYS A 120 9.52 -2.78 12.95
CA CYS A 120 10.91 -3.23 12.93
C CYS A 120 11.37 -3.58 14.34
N HIS A 121 12.15 -4.67 14.45
CA HIS A 121 12.81 -5.02 15.68
C HIS A 121 13.89 -3.97 16.00
N TYR A 122 14.05 -3.59 17.27
CA TYR A 122 14.94 -2.49 17.66
C TYR A 122 16.40 -2.74 17.25
N ASP A 123 16.91 -3.98 17.29
CA ASP A 123 18.26 -4.35 16.86
C ASP A 123 18.52 -4.10 15.36
N GLN A 124 17.46 -4.04 14.57
CA GLN A 124 17.54 -3.83 13.12
C GLN A 124 17.09 -2.44 12.69
N TRP A 125 16.82 -1.56 13.65
CA TRP A 125 16.28 -0.24 13.37
C TRP A 125 17.27 0.67 12.63
N GLN A 126 18.54 0.63 13.02
CA GLN A 126 19.58 1.48 12.47
C GLN A 126 20.22 0.83 11.22
N LEU A 127 20.47 1.63 10.20
CA LEU A 127 21.20 1.27 9.00
C LEU A 127 22.53 2.02 8.95
N ASP A 128 23.39 1.65 8.00
CA ASP A 128 24.58 2.41 7.66
C ASP A 128 24.28 3.90 7.46
N ASN A 129 25.26 4.75 7.71
CA ASN A 129 25.18 6.20 7.55
C ASN A 129 24.07 6.88 8.39
N LEU A 130 23.77 6.36 9.57
CA LEU A 130 22.76 6.90 10.50
C LEU A 130 21.33 6.93 9.92
N GLN A 131 21.04 6.13 8.93
CA GLN A 131 19.70 5.98 8.39
C GLN A 131 18.87 5.08 9.30
N LEU A 132 17.55 5.31 9.30
CA LEU A 132 16.60 4.55 10.10
C LEU A 132 15.72 3.70 9.19
N ARG A 133 15.76 2.37 9.39
CA ARG A 133 15.07 1.38 8.57
C ARG A 133 13.58 1.66 8.38
N PRO A 134 12.76 1.89 9.42
CA PRO A 134 11.32 2.12 9.22
C PRO A 134 11.04 3.38 8.39
N TYR A 135 11.82 4.43 8.53
CA TYR A 135 11.67 5.64 7.72
C TYR A 135 12.08 5.43 6.26
N GLN A 136 13.08 4.59 6.00
CA GLN A 136 13.47 4.23 4.64
C GLN A 136 12.40 3.39 3.95
N ILE A 137 11.74 2.49 4.68
CA ILE A 137 10.60 1.71 4.18
C ILE A 137 9.41 2.64 3.93
N ALA A 138 9.09 3.53 4.87
CA ALA A 138 8.01 4.51 4.71
C ALA A 138 8.22 5.40 3.49
N ALA A 139 9.42 5.94 3.30
CA ALA A 139 9.75 6.77 2.14
C ALA A 139 9.61 6.00 0.82
N ALA A 140 9.98 4.72 0.78
CA ALA A 140 9.81 3.89 -0.40
C ALA A 140 8.33 3.59 -0.68
N LEU A 141 7.54 3.27 0.34
CA LEU A 141 6.08 3.10 0.21
C LEU A 141 5.41 4.39 -0.25
N ASP A 142 5.77 5.53 0.34
CA ASP A 142 5.21 6.82 -0.05
C ASP A 142 5.53 7.17 -1.52
N SER A 143 6.73 6.85 -1.98
CA SER A 143 7.11 7.02 -3.38
C SER A 143 6.30 6.15 -4.36
N ILE A 144 5.80 4.98 -3.91
CA ILE A 144 4.96 4.10 -4.72
C ILE A 144 3.51 4.57 -4.70
N PHE A 145 2.99 5.01 -3.53
CA PHE A 145 1.55 5.12 -3.31
C PHE A 145 1.02 6.55 -3.29
N ASN A 146 1.80 7.53 -2.84
CA ASN A 146 1.32 8.91 -2.70
C ASN A 146 1.01 9.53 -4.07
N GLY A 147 -0.26 9.85 -4.31
CA GLY A 147 -0.76 10.33 -5.59
C GLY A 147 -0.89 9.24 -6.66
N ALA A 148 -0.58 7.98 -6.35
CA ALA A 148 -0.74 6.88 -7.30
C ALA A 148 -2.21 6.55 -7.51
N ARG A 149 -2.58 6.30 -8.78
CA ARG A 149 -3.90 5.81 -9.14
C ARG A 149 -3.83 4.32 -9.41
N LEU A 150 -4.54 3.55 -8.62
CA LEU A 150 -4.58 2.10 -8.72
C LEU A 150 -5.95 1.61 -9.17
N SER A 151 -5.95 0.63 -10.09
CA SER A 151 -7.17 0.03 -10.62
C SER A 151 -8.05 -0.55 -9.52
N GLY A 152 -9.31 -0.13 -9.49
CA GLY A 152 -10.31 -0.55 -8.51
C GLY A 152 -10.22 0.14 -7.14
N ILE A 153 -9.10 0.83 -6.86
CA ILE A 153 -8.87 1.53 -5.58
C ILE A 153 -9.02 3.05 -5.74
N GLY A 154 -8.67 3.58 -6.93
CA GLY A 154 -8.62 5.01 -7.19
C GLY A 154 -7.29 5.65 -6.82
N THR A 155 -7.31 6.95 -6.59
CA THR A 155 -6.11 7.71 -6.21
C THR A 155 -5.89 7.63 -4.71
N LEU A 156 -4.65 7.32 -4.30
CA LEU A 156 -4.25 7.30 -2.90
C LEU A 156 -3.69 8.66 -2.51
N GLU A 157 -4.27 9.24 -1.47
CA GLU A 157 -3.85 10.52 -0.92
C GLU A 157 -3.25 10.33 0.47
N PHE A 158 -2.03 10.83 0.69
CA PHE A 158 -1.38 10.74 1.99
C PHE A 158 -2.22 11.43 3.07
N MET A 159 -2.48 10.73 4.18
CA MET A 159 -3.23 11.25 5.32
C MET A 159 -2.34 11.56 6.51
N GLY A 160 -1.35 10.71 6.78
CA GLY A 160 -0.50 10.88 7.94
C GLY A 160 0.44 9.71 8.18
N CYS A 161 1.36 9.92 9.11
CA CYS A 161 2.31 8.91 9.55
C CYS A 161 2.54 9.06 11.06
N ASP A 162 2.17 8.05 11.82
CA ASP A 162 2.29 8.02 13.27
C ASP A 162 3.32 6.99 13.73
N ILE A 163 3.94 7.24 14.88
CA ILE A 163 4.85 6.26 15.51
C ILE A 163 4.01 5.23 16.25
N ILE A 164 4.34 3.94 16.04
CA ILE A 164 3.72 2.82 16.75
C ILE A 164 4.77 2.01 17.53
N MET A 165 4.42 1.59 18.72
CA MET A 165 5.24 0.74 19.59
C MET A 165 4.40 -0.44 20.10
N PRO A 166 4.35 -1.55 19.36
CA PRO A 166 3.52 -2.71 19.73
C PRO A 166 3.97 -3.37 21.04
N ASN A 167 5.26 -3.38 21.31
CA ASN A 167 5.88 -3.88 22.55
C ASN A 167 7.28 -3.27 22.74
N ASP A 168 8.04 -3.78 23.72
CA ASP A 168 9.37 -3.26 24.08
C ASP A 168 10.46 -3.60 23.04
N GLU A 169 10.24 -4.59 22.19
CA GLU A 169 11.22 -5.05 21.21
C GLU A 169 10.95 -4.53 19.79
N PHE A 170 9.72 -4.10 19.54
CA PHE A 170 9.28 -3.67 18.22
C PHE A 170 8.71 -2.27 18.26
N ALA A 171 9.16 -1.45 17.32
CA ALA A 171 8.60 -0.14 17.07
C ALA A 171 8.57 0.14 15.57
N GLY A 172 7.83 1.18 15.16
CA GLY A 172 7.70 1.49 13.75
C GLY A 172 6.80 2.66 13.45
N LEU A 173 6.21 2.61 12.27
CA LEU A 173 5.39 3.68 11.72
C LEU A 173 4.06 3.12 11.21
N ASP A 174 2.98 3.87 11.41
CA ASP A 174 1.68 3.67 10.77
C ASP A 174 1.50 4.73 9.68
N LEU A 175 1.63 4.32 8.43
CA LEU A 175 1.55 5.18 7.26
C LEU A 175 0.19 4.99 6.60
N SER A 176 -0.61 6.04 6.51
CA SER A 176 -2.02 5.96 6.09
C SER A 176 -2.33 6.81 4.87
N TYR A 177 -3.17 6.27 3.99
CA TYR A 177 -3.67 6.90 2.76
C TYR A 177 -5.19 6.81 2.68
N LEU A 178 -5.82 7.90 2.25
CA LEU A 178 -7.21 7.89 1.83
C LEU A 178 -7.31 7.32 0.41
N ALA A 179 -8.27 6.44 0.19
CA ALA A 179 -8.59 5.90 -1.12
C ALA A 179 -10.10 5.91 -1.36
N ILE A 180 -10.52 6.13 -2.61
CA ILE A 180 -11.91 6.04 -3.03
C ILE A 180 -12.14 4.67 -3.66
N HIS A 181 -12.68 3.75 -2.84
CA HIS A 181 -12.90 2.37 -3.25
C HIS A 181 -14.08 2.22 -4.22
N GLY A 182 -13.89 1.51 -5.31
CA GLY A 182 -14.90 1.28 -6.34
C GLY A 182 -14.88 2.30 -7.48
N GLU A 183 -13.85 3.16 -7.54
CA GLU A 183 -13.64 4.03 -8.68
C GLU A 183 -13.41 3.19 -9.96
N ASP A 184 -14.22 3.43 -11.00
CA ASP A 184 -14.06 2.77 -12.29
C ASP A 184 -12.94 3.47 -13.08
N ASP A 185 -11.93 2.73 -13.52
CA ASP A 185 -10.85 3.24 -14.38
C ASP A 185 -11.33 3.90 -15.69
N LYS A 186 -12.58 3.64 -16.05
CA LYS A 186 -13.22 4.23 -17.22
C LYS A 186 -13.82 5.62 -16.96
N ILE A 187 -13.97 6.01 -15.70
CA ILE A 187 -14.44 7.34 -15.35
C ILE A 187 -13.20 8.21 -15.16
N PRO A 188 -12.94 9.16 -16.08
CA PRO A 188 -11.79 10.05 -15.92
C PRO A 188 -11.91 10.80 -14.59
N HIS A 189 -10.83 10.86 -13.84
CA HIS A 189 -10.76 11.70 -12.63
C HIS A 189 -11.15 13.13 -13.00
N PRO A 190 -11.83 13.89 -12.11
CA PRO A 190 -12.15 15.30 -12.41
C PRO A 190 -10.97 16.10 -12.94
N ASP A 191 -9.76 15.87 -12.40
CA ASP A 191 -8.53 16.51 -12.86
C ASP A 191 -8.12 16.07 -14.28
N ASP A 192 -8.35 14.81 -14.64
CA ASP A 192 -8.12 14.34 -16.03
C ASP A 192 -9.04 15.04 -17.03
N ILE A 193 -10.29 15.34 -16.61
CA ILE A 193 -11.23 16.09 -17.43
C ILE A 193 -10.78 17.56 -17.59
N TYR A 194 -10.25 18.16 -16.53
CA TYR A 194 -9.68 19.51 -16.58
C TYR A 194 -8.42 19.55 -17.45
N MET A 195 -7.54 18.58 -17.29
CA MET A 195 -6.33 18.46 -18.11
C MET A 195 -6.65 18.19 -19.57
N GLN A 196 -7.59 17.29 -19.88
CA GLN A 196 -8.05 17.08 -21.26
C GLN A 196 -8.69 18.34 -21.87
N LYS A 197 -9.52 19.06 -21.12
CA LYS A 197 -10.09 20.34 -21.58
C LYS A 197 -9.03 21.41 -21.78
N ALA A 198 -8.03 21.50 -20.91
CA ALA A 198 -6.92 22.41 -21.06
C ALA A 198 -6.08 22.08 -22.31
N PHE A 199 -5.80 20.78 -22.55
CA PHE A 199 -5.09 20.33 -23.75
C PHE A 199 -5.87 20.62 -25.03
N MET A 200 -7.17 20.34 -25.07
CA MET A 200 -8.02 20.62 -26.22
C MET A 200 -8.11 22.12 -26.52
N THR A 201 -8.22 22.97 -25.50
CA THR A 201 -8.24 24.44 -25.69
C THR A 201 -6.90 24.99 -26.20
N GLU A 202 -5.79 24.35 -25.85
CA GLU A 202 -4.46 24.75 -26.31
C GLU A 202 -4.18 24.26 -27.74
N PHE A 203 -4.75 23.12 -28.13
CA PHE A 203 -4.66 22.59 -29.49
C PHE A 203 -5.47 23.43 -30.47
N ASP A 204 -6.69 23.84 -30.11
CA ASP A 204 -7.55 24.74 -30.92
C ASP A 204 -6.94 26.12 -31.10
N ARG A 205 -6.14 26.61 -30.15
CA ARG A 205 -5.42 27.90 -30.26
C ARG A 205 -4.21 27.86 -31.17
N ARG A 206 -3.64 26.67 -31.43
CA ARG A 206 -2.47 26.50 -32.33
C ARG A 206 -2.82 26.11 -33.76
N GLY A 207 -4.10 25.87 -34.02
CA GLY A 207 -4.62 25.47 -35.33
C GLY A 207 -5.28 26.60 -36.13
N ASN A 208 -5.24 27.86 -35.68
CA ASN A 208 -5.70 29.03 -36.42
C ASN A 208 -4.56 30.03 -36.70
#